data_97298647d2b83fb793fde12b843f4792
#
_entry.id   97298647d2b83fb793fde12b843f4792
#
_cell.length_a   1.000
_cell.length_b   1.000
_cell.length_c   1.000
_cell.angle_alpha   90.00
_cell.angle_beta   90.00
_cell.angle_gamma   90.00
#
_symmetry.space_group_name_H-M   'P 1'
#
loop_
_entity.id
_entity.type
_entity.pdbx_description
1 polymer ?
#
loop_
_entity_poly.entity_id
_entity_poly.type
_entity_poly.pdbx_seq_one_letter_code
_entity_poly.pdbx_strand_id
1 'polypeptide(L)'
;MIPFFLKRFGIKVVMLMSMFAWVFRFGFFGIGNPAMPGVIFFILSCIVYGVAFDFFNVSGGIFVDQECEPSVKASAQGLFMMMTNGIGATFGTLAAGEIVNSYCTWEGPYLLGEWQTCWFIFAAFALVVGVSFALVFHPEKKA
;
A
#
# COMPACT_ATOMS: atom_id res chain seq x y z
N MET A 1 7.28 7.82 -15.74
CA MET A 1 6.30 8.63 -14.94
C MET A 1 6.84 8.95 -13.54
N ILE A 2 7.31 7.98 -12.74
CA ILE A 2 7.80 8.19 -11.36
C ILE A 2 8.88 9.29 -11.26
N PRO A 3 9.94 9.32 -12.09
CA PRO A 3 10.95 10.39 -12.00
C PRO A 3 10.41 11.79 -12.23
N PHE A 4 9.38 11.94 -13.06
CA PHE A 4 8.70 13.22 -13.29
C PHE A 4 7.96 13.69 -12.04
N PHE A 5 7.22 12.78 -11.39
CA PHE A 5 6.51 13.10 -10.15
C PHE A 5 7.48 13.42 -9.00
N LEU A 6 8.58 12.68 -8.88
CA LEU A 6 9.61 12.95 -7.87
C LEU A 6 10.24 14.33 -8.03
N LYS A 7 10.57 14.73 -9.27
CA LYS A 7 11.12 16.06 -9.54
C LYS A 7 10.12 17.19 -9.26
N ARG A 8 8.84 16.96 -9.51
CA ARG A 8 7.81 18.00 -9.41
C ARG A 8 7.25 18.14 -7.99
N PHE A 9 7.00 17.04 -7.31
CA PHE A 9 6.27 17.01 -6.03
C PHE A 9 7.15 16.63 -4.84
N GLY A 10 8.35 16.10 -5.10
CA GLY A 10 9.24 15.60 -4.06
C GLY A 10 8.82 14.21 -3.53
N ILE A 11 9.75 13.60 -2.80
CA ILE A 11 9.64 12.20 -2.39
C ILE A 11 8.48 11.95 -1.42
N LYS A 12 8.28 12.86 -0.44
CA LYS A 12 7.19 12.75 0.55
C LYS A 12 5.82 12.65 -0.11
N VAL A 13 5.56 13.54 -1.09
CA VAL A 13 4.26 13.59 -1.76
C VAL A 13 4.06 12.34 -2.62
N VAL A 14 5.08 11.87 -3.32
CA VAL A 14 4.98 10.66 -4.15
C VAL A 14 4.73 9.42 -3.29
N MET A 15 5.39 9.29 -2.14
CA MET A 15 5.12 8.20 -1.19
C MET A 15 3.70 8.30 -0.59
N LEU A 16 3.24 9.51 -0.27
CA LEU A 16 1.86 9.72 0.18
C LEU A 16 0.83 9.37 -0.91
N MET A 17 1.08 9.73 -2.16
CA MET A 17 0.21 9.34 -3.28
C MET A 17 0.07 7.81 -3.37
N SER A 18 1.16 7.07 -3.18
CA SER A 18 1.09 5.60 -3.16
C SER A 18 0.28 5.06 -1.99
N MET A 19 0.45 5.62 -0.79
CA MET A 19 -0.30 5.22 0.40
C MET A 19 -1.80 5.50 0.25
N PHE A 20 -2.18 6.66 -0.27
CA PHE A 20 -3.58 6.97 -0.57
C PHE A 20 -4.14 6.09 -1.70
N ALA A 21 -3.32 5.70 -2.67
CA ALA A 21 -3.73 4.74 -3.69
C ALA A 21 -4.13 3.38 -3.08
N TRP A 22 -3.47 2.93 -1.99
CA TRP A 22 -3.91 1.75 -1.23
C TRP A 22 -5.28 1.94 -0.59
N VAL A 23 -5.58 3.12 -0.05
CA VAL A 23 -6.91 3.45 0.50
C VAL A 23 -7.97 3.31 -0.59
N PHE A 24 -7.74 3.91 -1.76
CA PHE A 24 -8.66 3.80 -2.89
C PHE A 24 -8.82 2.36 -3.38
N ARG A 25 -7.72 1.61 -3.46
CA ARG A 25 -7.76 0.21 -3.85
C ARG A 25 -8.71 -0.60 -2.96
N PHE A 26 -8.52 -0.55 -1.65
CA PHE A 26 -9.37 -1.28 -0.72
C PHE A 26 -10.80 -0.73 -0.68
N GLY A 27 -10.98 0.59 -0.80
CA GLY A 27 -12.28 1.21 -0.93
C GLY A 27 -13.05 0.72 -2.16
N PHE A 28 -12.40 0.61 -3.31
CA PHE A 28 -13.01 0.07 -4.52
C PHE A 28 -13.42 -1.40 -4.38
N PHE A 29 -12.61 -2.22 -3.70
CA PHE A 29 -13.03 -3.58 -3.37
C PHE A 29 -14.23 -3.61 -2.42
N GLY A 30 -14.29 -2.69 -1.45
CA GLY A 30 -15.41 -2.60 -0.51
C GLY A 30 -16.72 -2.18 -1.18
N ILE A 31 -16.66 -1.33 -2.22
CA ILE A 31 -17.84 -0.88 -2.97
C ILE A 31 -18.17 -1.84 -4.12
N GLY A 32 -17.17 -2.57 -4.63
CA GLY A 32 -17.29 -3.45 -5.77
C GLY A 32 -18.31 -4.57 -5.55
N ASN A 33 -18.92 -5.00 -6.65
CA ASN A 33 -19.87 -6.11 -6.69
C ASN A 33 -19.57 -6.94 -7.96
N PRO A 34 -19.69 -8.27 -7.91
CA PRO A 34 -19.51 -9.11 -9.11
C PRO A 34 -20.48 -8.80 -10.25
N ALA A 35 -21.64 -8.20 -9.96
CA ALA A 35 -22.62 -7.79 -10.96
C ALA A 35 -22.27 -6.43 -11.58
N MET A 36 -22.65 -6.23 -12.83
CA MET A 36 -22.52 -4.91 -13.49
C MET A 36 -23.48 -3.88 -12.84
N PRO A 37 -23.06 -2.64 -12.60
CA PRO A 37 -21.78 -2.00 -12.96
C PRO A 37 -20.65 -2.17 -11.91
N GLY A 38 -20.87 -2.90 -10.81
CA GLY A 38 -19.96 -3.01 -9.68
C GLY A 38 -18.60 -3.61 -10.02
N VAL A 39 -18.50 -4.46 -11.03
CA VAL A 39 -17.26 -5.07 -11.51
C VAL A 39 -16.24 -4.03 -11.99
N ILE A 40 -16.68 -2.86 -12.41
CA ILE A 40 -15.80 -1.75 -12.83
C ILE A 40 -14.90 -1.32 -11.68
N PHE A 41 -15.40 -1.32 -10.44
CA PHE A 41 -14.60 -0.97 -9.26
C PHE A 41 -13.48 -1.99 -9.00
N PHE A 42 -13.70 -3.26 -9.29
CA PHE A 42 -12.63 -4.26 -9.20
C PHE A 42 -11.53 -4.01 -10.22
N ILE A 43 -11.90 -3.66 -11.45
CA ILE A 43 -10.92 -3.31 -12.51
C ILE A 43 -10.14 -2.05 -12.11
N LEU A 44 -10.83 -1.02 -11.63
CA LEU A 44 -10.19 0.22 -11.15
C LEU A 44 -9.24 -0.08 -9.98
N SER A 45 -9.63 -0.94 -9.05
CA SER A 45 -8.76 -1.37 -7.96
C SER A 45 -7.47 -2.02 -8.47
N CYS A 46 -7.55 -2.86 -9.50
CA CYS A 46 -6.36 -3.49 -10.10
C CYS A 46 -5.42 -2.47 -10.76
N ILE A 47 -5.98 -1.44 -11.43
CA ILE A 47 -5.18 -0.37 -12.04
C ILE A 47 -4.49 0.47 -10.96
N VAL A 48 -5.23 0.84 -9.92
CA VAL A 48 -4.70 1.63 -8.79
C VAL A 48 -3.62 0.86 -8.03
N TYR A 49 -3.72 -0.48 -7.96
CA TYR A 49 -2.69 -1.32 -7.34
C TYR A 49 -1.31 -1.16 -7.96
N GLY A 50 -1.21 -1.17 -9.29
CA GLY A 50 0.06 -0.95 -9.96
C GLY A 50 0.70 0.38 -9.54
N VAL A 51 -0.11 1.45 -9.53
CA VAL A 51 0.36 2.77 -9.08
C VAL A 51 0.78 2.74 -7.60
N ALA A 52 -0.03 2.14 -6.73
CA ALA A 52 0.24 2.09 -5.30
C ALA A 52 1.55 1.35 -5.00
N PHE A 53 1.74 0.19 -5.61
CA PHE A 53 2.91 -0.67 -5.39
C PHE A 53 4.19 -0.07 -5.97
N ASP A 54 4.16 0.34 -7.24
CA ASP A 54 5.35 0.85 -7.94
C ASP A 54 5.81 2.18 -7.36
N PHE A 55 4.89 3.10 -7.10
CA PHE A 55 5.25 4.41 -6.53
C PHE A 55 5.87 4.27 -5.14
N PHE A 56 5.40 3.36 -4.31
CA PHE A 56 5.99 3.14 -2.99
C PHE A 56 7.38 2.52 -3.08
N ASN A 57 7.50 1.38 -3.78
CA ASN A 57 8.76 0.63 -3.83
C ASN A 57 9.86 1.42 -4.55
N VAL A 58 9.56 2.04 -5.70
CA VAL A 58 10.55 2.81 -6.45
C VAL A 58 10.95 4.08 -5.70
N SER A 59 9.99 4.82 -5.14
CA SER A 59 10.31 6.05 -4.40
C SER A 59 11.05 5.75 -3.11
N GLY A 60 10.68 4.70 -2.38
CA GLY A 60 11.37 4.25 -1.19
C GLY A 60 12.80 3.79 -1.49
N GLY A 61 12.99 3.03 -2.57
CA GLY A 61 14.32 2.63 -3.04
C GLY A 61 15.20 3.83 -3.42
N ILE A 62 14.65 4.81 -4.13
CA ILE A 62 15.36 6.06 -4.47
C ILE A 62 15.71 6.85 -3.20
N PHE A 63 14.80 6.92 -2.23
CA PHE A 63 15.07 7.58 -0.95
C PHE A 63 16.24 6.93 -0.22
N VAL A 64 16.22 5.60 -0.08
CA VAL A 64 17.32 4.85 0.55
C VAL A 64 18.64 5.08 -0.19
N ASP A 65 18.62 5.09 -1.52
CA ASP A 65 19.83 5.34 -2.31
C ASP A 65 20.42 6.75 -2.12
N GLN A 66 19.56 7.75 -1.91
CA GLN A 66 19.97 9.14 -1.70
C GLN A 66 20.47 9.43 -0.28
N GLU A 67 19.94 8.70 0.72
CA GLU A 67 20.27 8.94 2.13
C GLU A 67 21.46 8.09 2.62
N CYS A 68 21.80 6.99 1.93
CA CYS A 68 22.86 6.10 2.33
C CYS A 68 24.21 6.41 1.67
N GLU A 69 25.30 6.20 2.42
CA GLU A 69 26.65 6.25 1.85
C GLU A 69 26.85 5.13 0.81
N PRO A 70 27.71 5.36 -0.21
CA PRO A 70 27.94 4.39 -1.29
C PRO A 70 28.35 2.99 -0.80
N SER A 71 29.06 2.92 0.32
CA SER A 71 29.58 1.67 0.91
C SER A 71 28.48 0.75 1.45
N VAL A 72 27.33 1.30 1.86
CA VAL A 72 26.22 0.54 2.50
C VAL A 72 24.93 0.52 1.71
N LYS A 73 24.87 1.16 0.54
CA LYS A 73 23.66 1.26 -0.28
C LYS A 73 23.02 -0.09 -0.57
N ALA A 74 23.79 -1.09 -0.99
CA ALA A 74 23.26 -2.41 -1.31
C ALA A 74 22.60 -3.09 -0.09
N SER A 75 23.25 -2.98 1.08
CA SER A 75 22.72 -3.52 2.33
C SER A 75 21.45 -2.78 2.78
N ALA A 76 21.43 -1.45 2.65
CA ALA A 76 20.27 -0.64 2.99
C ALA A 76 19.06 -0.92 2.06
N GLN A 77 19.29 -1.12 0.77
CA GLN A 77 18.26 -1.55 -0.18
C GLN A 77 17.72 -2.95 0.18
N GLY A 78 18.61 -3.88 0.51
CA GLY A 78 18.19 -5.22 0.98
C GLY A 78 17.36 -5.15 2.26
N LEU A 79 17.77 -4.31 3.22
CA LEU A 79 17.02 -4.10 4.46
C LEU A 79 15.64 -3.47 4.20
N PHE A 80 15.55 -2.46 3.34
CA PHE A 80 14.28 -1.86 2.94
C PHE A 80 13.32 -2.89 2.34
N MET A 81 13.80 -3.71 1.41
CA MET A 81 13.01 -4.78 0.81
C MET A 81 12.58 -5.85 1.83
N MET A 82 13.46 -6.22 2.75
CA MET A 82 13.17 -7.19 3.80
C MET A 82 12.11 -6.64 4.77
N MET A 83 12.21 -5.38 5.16
CA MET A 83 11.25 -4.73 6.06
C MET A 83 9.86 -4.58 5.41
N THR A 84 9.82 -4.18 4.14
CA THR A 84 8.55 -3.93 3.45
C THR A 84 7.91 -5.22 2.91
N ASN A 85 8.61 -5.97 2.09
CA ASN A 85 8.06 -7.15 1.39
C ASN A 85 8.26 -8.46 2.17
N GLY A 86 9.11 -8.48 3.17
CA GLY A 86 9.29 -9.62 4.09
C GLY A 86 8.44 -9.44 5.36
N ILE A 87 8.99 -8.70 6.31
CA ILE A 87 8.39 -8.55 7.65
C ILE A 87 7.02 -7.89 7.58
N GLY A 88 6.92 -6.76 6.88
CA GLY A 88 5.67 -6.01 6.73
C GLY A 88 4.58 -6.85 6.05
N ALA A 89 4.92 -7.56 4.98
CA ALA A 89 3.97 -8.44 4.29
C ALA A 89 3.53 -9.62 5.17
N THR A 90 4.43 -10.21 5.95
CA THR A 90 4.11 -11.32 6.86
C THR A 90 3.12 -10.89 7.93
N PHE A 91 3.42 -9.82 8.66
CA PHE A 91 2.50 -9.30 9.70
C PHE A 91 1.18 -8.81 9.09
N GLY A 92 1.24 -8.15 7.94
CA GLY A 92 0.04 -7.71 7.22
C GLY A 92 -0.86 -8.87 6.82
N THR A 93 -0.29 -9.96 6.32
CA THR A 93 -1.05 -11.15 5.93
C THR A 93 -1.67 -11.85 7.13
N LEU A 94 -0.93 -11.98 8.25
CA LEU A 94 -1.48 -12.58 9.48
C LEU A 94 -2.63 -11.75 10.03
N ALA A 95 -2.46 -10.44 10.16
CA ALA A 95 -3.51 -9.56 10.63
C ALA A 95 -4.74 -9.54 9.70
N ALA A 96 -4.52 -9.55 8.39
CA ALA A 96 -5.62 -9.65 7.42
C ALA A 96 -6.36 -10.99 7.53
N GLY A 97 -5.64 -12.09 7.76
CA GLY A 97 -6.23 -13.40 8.00
C GLY A 97 -7.15 -13.42 9.21
N GLU A 98 -6.72 -12.84 10.34
CA GLU A 98 -7.54 -12.74 11.57
C GLU A 98 -8.82 -11.91 11.34
N ILE A 99 -8.70 -10.78 10.63
CA ILE A 99 -9.86 -9.95 10.29
C ILE A 99 -10.83 -10.75 9.41
N VAL A 100 -10.34 -11.39 8.36
CA VAL A 100 -11.20 -12.19 7.46
C VAL A 100 -11.86 -13.34 8.22
N ASN A 101 -11.14 -14.06 9.07
CA ASN A 101 -11.70 -15.16 9.86
C ASN A 101 -12.75 -14.69 10.88
N SER A 102 -12.70 -13.42 11.29
CA SER A 102 -13.69 -12.84 12.22
C SER A 102 -15.01 -12.48 11.54
N TYR A 103 -14.99 -12.16 10.25
CA TYR A 103 -16.16 -11.71 9.49
C TYR A 103 -16.64 -12.70 8.43
N CYS A 104 -15.83 -13.71 8.12
CA CYS A 104 -16.16 -14.72 7.12
C CYS A 104 -16.01 -16.12 7.69
N THR A 105 -16.85 -17.05 7.23
CA THR A 105 -16.83 -18.47 7.63
C THR A 105 -16.71 -19.37 6.40
N TRP A 106 -16.06 -20.52 6.59
CA TRP A 106 -15.95 -21.52 5.54
C TRP A 106 -17.26 -22.34 5.44
N GLU A 107 -17.89 -22.28 4.28
CA GLU A 107 -19.03 -23.12 3.93
C GLU A 107 -18.64 -24.05 2.77
N GLY A 108 -18.19 -25.26 3.09
CA GLY A 108 -17.60 -26.16 2.11
C GLY A 108 -16.31 -25.59 1.50
N PRO A 109 -16.20 -25.48 0.16
CA PRO A 109 -15.03 -24.91 -0.50
C PRO A 109 -15.05 -23.38 -0.59
N TYR A 110 -16.10 -22.71 -0.11
CA TYR A 110 -16.29 -21.27 -0.24
C TYR A 110 -16.13 -20.56 1.09
N LEU A 111 -15.45 -19.42 1.06
CA LEU A 111 -15.34 -18.48 2.18
C LEU A 111 -16.40 -17.40 2.01
N LEU A 112 -17.48 -17.50 2.78
CA LEU A 112 -18.64 -16.62 2.73
C LEU A 112 -18.66 -15.69 3.96
N GLY A 113 -19.12 -14.47 3.78
CA GLY A 113 -19.25 -13.52 4.88
C GLY A 113 -19.25 -12.06 4.44
N GLU A 114 -18.96 -11.18 5.38
CA GLU A 114 -19.00 -9.74 5.18
C GLU A 114 -17.69 -9.18 4.57
N TRP A 115 -17.39 -9.55 3.35
CA TRP A 115 -16.20 -9.10 2.63
C TRP A 115 -16.09 -7.58 2.52
N GLN A 116 -17.24 -6.90 2.37
CA GLN A 116 -17.28 -5.44 2.31
C GLN A 116 -16.70 -4.81 3.57
N THR A 117 -17.09 -5.33 4.74
CA THR A 117 -16.57 -4.88 6.04
C THR A 117 -15.06 -5.09 6.14
N CYS A 118 -14.55 -6.25 5.72
CA CYS A 118 -13.11 -6.52 5.70
C CYS A 118 -12.34 -5.50 4.85
N TRP A 119 -12.83 -5.21 3.64
CA TRP A 119 -12.18 -4.24 2.76
C TRP A 119 -12.18 -2.83 3.32
N PHE A 120 -13.26 -2.39 3.97
CA PHE A 120 -13.29 -1.08 4.61
C PHE A 120 -12.38 -1.00 5.83
N ILE A 121 -12.19 -2.08 6.59
CA ILE A 121 -11.21 -2.14 7.67
C ILE A 121 -9.79 -1.97 7.10
N PHE A 122 -9.46 -2.65 6.00
CA PHE A 122 -8.16 -2.48 5.34
C PHE A 122 -7.97 -1.06 4.79
N ALA A 123 -9.01 -0.46 4.22
CA ALA A 123 -8.96 0.93 3.77
C ALA A 123 -8.74 1.91 4.92
N ALA A 124 -9.42 1.73 6.04
CA ALA A 124 -9.25 2.55 7.24
C ALA A 124 -7.83 2.40 7.82
N PHE A 125 -7.29 1.19 7.88
CA PHE A 125 -5.90 0.97 8.32
C PHE A 125 -4.90 1.67 7.39
N ALA A 126 -5.05 1.53 6.08
CA ALA A 126 -4.20 2.21 5.11
C ALA A 126 -4.28 3.74 5.24
N LEU A 127 -5.47 4.29 5.53
CA LEU A 127 -5.67 5.71 5.78
C LEU A 127 -4.92 6.17 7.04
N VAL A 128 -5.03 5.45 8.15
CA VAL A 128 -4.33 5.75 9.39
C VAL A 128 -2.82 5.74 9.19
N VAL A 129 -2.29 4.74 8.48
CA VAL A 129 -0.86 4.66 8.14
C VAL A 129 -0.43 5.84 7.27
N GLY A 130 -1.22 6.18 6.24
CA GLY A 130 -0.93 7.31 5.36
C GLY A 130 -0.93 8.65 6.10
N VAL A 131 -1.90 8.89 6.98
CA VAL A 131 -1.95 10.10 7.83
C VAL A 131 -0.78 10.14 8.81
N SER A 132 -0.47 9.03 9.47
CA SER A 132 0.66 8.93 10.39
C SER A 132 1.98 9.24 9.67
N PHE A 133 2.17 8.70 8.47
CA PHE A 133 3.34 8.99 7.65
C PHE A 133 3.40 10.47 7.27
N ALA A 134 2.29 11.09 6.90
CA ALA A 134 2.23 12.52 6.54
C ALA A 134 2.68 13.43 7.70
N LEU A 135 2.35 13.03 8.94
CA LEU A 135 2.69 13.79 10.15
C LEU A 135 4.13 13.55 10.60
N VAL A 136 4.63 12.33 10.51
CA VAL A 136 5.94 11.93 11.04
C VAL A 136 7.06 12.14 10.04
N PHE A 137 6.82 11.84 8.76
CA PHE A 137 7.87 11.88 7.75
C PHE A 137 8.15 13.30 7.25
N HIS A 138 9.35 13.80 7.57
CA HIS A 138 9.84 15.11 7.14
C HIS A 138 11.22 14.90 6.49
N PRO A 139 11.29 14.67 5.17
CA PRO A 139 12.58 14.56 4.49
C PRO A 139 13.30 15.90 4.55
N GLU A 140 14.59 15.87 4.88
CA GLU A 140 15.43 17.07 4.80
C GLU A 140 15.50 17.53 3.34
N LYS A 141 15.26 18.82 3.13
CA LYS A 141 15.49 19.42 1.82
C LYS A 141 17.00 19.53 1.67
N LYS A 142 17.62 18.58 0.97
CA LYS A 142 18.98 18.80 0.46
C LYS A 142 18.91 19.94 -0.55
N ALA A 143 19.55 21.05 -0.19
CA ALA A 143 19.68 22.24 -1.03
C ALA A 143 20.49 21.92 -2.30
#